data_1b9d572281a88ffbc143ff72983360e7
#
_entry.id   1b9d572281a88ffbc143ff72983360e7
#
_cell.length_a   1.000
_cell.length_b   1.000
_cell.length_c   1.000
_cell.angle_alpha   90.00
_cell.angle_beta   90.00
_cell.angle_gamma   90.00
#
_symmetry.space_group_name_H-M   'P 1'
#
loop_
_entity.id
_entity.type
_entity.pdbx_description
1 polymer ?
#
loop_
_entity_poly.entity_id
_entity_poly.type
_entity_poly.pdbx_seq_one_letter_code
_entity_poly.pdbx_strand_id
1 'polypeptide(L)'
;MKTILVIVFLAFTTLAAQSEYEQVNLTVFGMDCAPCAYAIHVSMKGIQGVDTVKVDLNTGLVAIKLNPGNSATMRQFNQAVEKNAFTHKDANVIVRGQLSGSASAPVLDVTGTTDHYALVPFATATDISSLLGKTVTIDGVVPQAAKGKVSNSLRYKTIVEVK
;
A
#
# COMPACT_ATOMS: atom_id res chain seq x y z
N MET A 1 27.14 -54.56 5.72
CA MET A 1 26.20 -53.72 6.49
C MET A 1 26.32 -52.30 5.93
N LYS A 2 25.37 -51.89 5.07
CA LYS A 2 25.31 -50.56 4.45
C LYS A 2 24.35 -49.70 5.24
N THR A 3 24.88 -48.73 5.98
CA THR A 3 24.11 -47.76 6.76
C THR A 3 23.61 -46.68 5.81
N ILE A 4 22.31 -46.66 5.52
CA ILE A 4 21.65 -45.63 4.70
C ILE A 4 21.34 -44.46 5.64
N LEU A 5 22.05 -43.35 5.46
CA LEU A 5 21.81 -42.09 6.17
C LEU A 5 20.65 -41.37 5.47
N VAL A 6 19.44 -41.43 6.01
CA VAL A 6 18.28 -40.70 5.52
C VAL A 6 18.37 -39.28 6.08
N ILE A 7 18.79 -38.33 5.26
CA ILE A 7 18.74 -36.92 5.59
C ILE A 7 17.32 -36.43 5.31
N VAL A 8 16.53 -36.26 6.37
CA VAL A 8 15.21 -35.62 6.31
C VAL A 8 15.45 -34.11 6.21
N PHE A 9 15.31 -33.56 5.00
CA PHE A 9 15.30 -32.12 4.77
C PHE A 9 13.94 -31.57 5.25
N LEU A 10 13.88 -31.07 6.48
CA LEU A 10 12.75 -30.25 6.93
C LEU A 10 12.78 -28.93 6.16
N ALA A 11 11.97 -28.85 5.12
CA ALA A 11 11.68 -27.57 4.45
C ALA A 11 10.84 -26.71 5.41
N PHE A 12 11.50 -25.84 6.17
CA PHE A 12 10.85 -24.74 6.86
C PHE A 12 10.34 -23.77 5.80
N THR A 13 9.08 -23.90 5.41
CA THR A 13 8.37 -22.85 4.69
C THR A 13 8.15 -21.69 5.66
N THR A 14 9.06 -20.75 5.71
CA THR A 14 8.82 -19.45 6.35
C THR A 14 7.70 -18.78 5.58
N LEU A 15 6.51 -18.76 6.16
CA LEU A 15 5.42 -17.88 5.72
C LEU A 15 5.92 -16.46 5.98
N ALA A 16 6.58 -15.86 5.01
CA ALA A 16 6.94 -14.45 5.07
C ALA A 16 5.62 -13.69 5.16
N ALA A 17 5.39 -13.01 6.28
CA ALA A 17 4.29 -12.07 6.40
C ALA A 17 4.52 -10.99 5.33
N GLN A 18 3.77 -11.10 4.23
CA GLN A 18 3.90 -10.20 3.09
C GLN A 18 3.23 -8.89 3.47
N SER A 19 4.01 -7.85 3.49
CA SER A 19 3.53 -6.49 3.61
C SER A 19 3.21 -5.99 2.23
N GLU A 20 2.05 -5.36 2.03
CA GLU A 20 1.58 -5.04 0.70
C GLU A 20 0.40 -4.08 0.73
N TYR A 21 0.20 -3.38 -0.36
CA TYR A 21 -1.08 -2.72 -0.61
C TYR A 21 -2.11 -3.75 -1.06
N GLU A 22 -3.27 -3.77 -0.40
CA GLU A 22 -4.42 -4.54 -0.83
C GLU A 22 -5.32 -3.71 -1.76
N GLN A 23 -5.46 -2.42 -1.43
CA GLN A 23 -6.27 -1.48 -2.18
C GLN A 23 -5.67 -0.07 -2.11
N VAL A 24 -5.73 0.64 -3.24
CA VAL A 24 -5.36 2.05 -3.34
C VAL A 24 -6.47 2.78 -4.11
N ASN A 25 -7.08 3.76 -3.49
CA ASN A 25 -8.10 4.62 -4.09
C ASN A 25 -7.53 6.04 -4.18
N LEU A 26 -7.16 6.44 -5.39
CA LEU A 26 -6.64 7.77 -5.71
C LEU A 26 -7.74 8.64 -6.28
N THR A 27 -7.79 9.92 -5.87
CA THR A 27 -8.53 10.93 -6.63
C THR A 27 -7.58 11.62 -7.59
N VAL A 28 -7.93 11.65 -8.86
CA VAL A 28 -7.16 12.28 -9.94
C VAL A 28 -7.90 13.53 -10.42
N PHE A 29 -7.21 14.65 -10.31
CA PHE A 29 -7.74 15.94 -10.76
C PHE A 29 -7.31 16.26 -12.19
N GLY A 30 -8.24 16.82 -12.98
CA GLY A 30 -8.02 17.20 -14.38
C GLY A 30 -8.35 16.10 -15.40
N MET A 31 -8.83 14.94 -14.93
CA MET A 31 -9.27 13.85 -15.79
C MET A 31 -10.75 14.03 -16.15
N ASP A 32 -11.03 14.66 -17.30
CA ASP A 32 -12.36 15.09 -17.71
C ASP A 32 -12.82 14.50 -19.07
N CYS A 33 -12.05 13.57 -19.63
CA CYS A 33 -12.36 12.95 -20.92
C CYS A 33 -12.19 11.42 -20.90
N ALA A 34 -12.96 10.71 -21.74
CA ALA A 34 -12.87 9.25 -21.82
C ALA A 34 -11.47 8.74 -22.24
N PRO A 35 -10.76 9.35 -23.21
CA PRO A 35 -9.37 8.99 -23.48
C PRO A 35 -8.44 9.23 -22.27
N CYS A 36 -8.71 10.27 -21.46
CA CYS A 36 -7.95 10.56 -20.24
C CYS A 36 -8.09 9.44 -19.22
N ALA A 37 -9.32 9.00 -18.98
CA ALA A 37 -9.62 7.87 -18.09
C ALA A 37 -8.95 6.57 -18.58
N TYR A 38 -8.99 6.33 -19.88
CA TYR A 38 -8.34 5.15 -20.48
C TYR A 38 -6.82 5.19 -20.29
N ALA A 39 -6.18 6.36 -20.49
CA ALA A 39 -4.74 6.51 -20.28
C ALA A 39 -4.34 6.23 -18.83
N ILE A 40 -5.11 6.72 -17.85
CA ILE A 40 -4.91 6.41 -16.42
C ILE A 40 -5.10 4.91 -16.17
N HIS A 41 -6.19 4.31 -16.70
CA HIS A 41 -6.45 2.89 -16.54
C HIS A 41 -5.26 2.04 -17.02
N VAL A 42 -4.76 2.30 -18.23
CA VAL A 42 -3.63 1.57 -18.82
C VAL A 42 -2.36 1.77 -17.99
N SER A 43 -2.07 3.00 -17.56
CA SER A 43 -0.89 3.31 -16.76
C SER A 43 -0.90 2.60 -15.41
N MET A 44 -2.06 2.53 -14.75
CA MET A 44 -2.22 1.80 -13.48
C MET A 44 -2.13 0.28 -13.67
N LYS A 45 -2.75 -0.27 -14.72
CA LYS A 45 -2.68 -1.70 -15.05
C LYS A 45 -1.26 -2.15 -15.38
N GLY A 46 -0.41 -1.26 -15.86
CA GLY A 46 1.00 -1.54 -16.14
C GLY A 46 1.88 -1.67 -14.89
N ILE A 47 1.38 -1.32 -13.71
CA ILE A 47 2.13 -1.49 -12.44
C ILE A 47 2.06 -2.96 -12.02
N GLN A 48 3.23 -3.55 -11.78
CA GLN A 48 3.31 -4.96 -11.38
C GLN A 48 2.54 -5.19 -10.06
N GLY A 49 1.71 -6.24 -10.04
CA GLY A 49 0.88 -6.60 -8.90
C GLY A 49 -0.50 -5.96 -8.91
N VAL A 50 -0.82 -5.06 -9.82
CA VAL A 50 -2.17 -4.52 -9.97
C VAL A 50 -3.09 -5.57 -10.60
N ASP A 51 -4.15 -5.93 -9.87
CA ASP A 51 -5.18 -6.86 -10.33
C ASP A 51 -6.28 -6.14 -11.12
N THR A 52 -6.98 -5.20 -10.51
CA THR A 52 -8.07 -4.46 -11.15
C THR A 52 -7.92 -2.96 -10.99
N VAL A 53 -8.36 -2.23 -12.01
CA VAL A 53 -8.44 -0.77 -12.02
C VAL A 53 -9.83 -0.36 -12.49
N LYS A 54 -10.50 0.48 -11.71
CA LYS A 54 -11.77 1.12 -12.07
C LYS A 54 -11.59 2.62 -12.03
N VAL A 55 -11.98 3.29 -13.09
CA VAL A 55 -11.88 4.74 -13.22
C VAL A 55 -13.27 5.33 -13.33
N ASP A 56 -13.62 6.26 -12.45
CA ASP A 56 -14.86 7.03 -12.49
C ASP A 56 -14.54 8.46 -12.91
N LEU A 57 -14.95 8.81 -14.11
CA LEU A 57 -14.77 10.15 -14.69
C LEU A 57 -15.52 11.25 -13.93
N ASN A 58 -16.70 10.92 -13.36
CA ASN A 58 -17.53 11.94 -12.73
C ASN A 58 -16.94 12.43 -11.41
N THR A 59 -16.24 11.54 -10.70
CA THR A 59 -15.63 11.84 -9.40
C THR A 59 -14.13 11.98 -9.45
N GLY A 60 -13.49 11.58 -10.56
CA GLY A 60 -12.04 11.48 -10.68
C GLY A 60 -11.44 10.32 -9.85
N LEU A 61 -12.28 9.42 -9.31
CA LEU A 61 -11.81 8.31 -8.49
C LEU A 61 -11.20 7.21 -9.35
N VAL A 62 -10.01 6.76 -8.96
CA VAL A 62 -9.32 5.60 -9.51
C VAL A 62 -9.17 4.57 -8.41
N ALA A 63 -9.98 3.52 -8.45
CA ALA A 63 -9.95 2.42 -7.51
C ALA A 63 -9.10 1.28 -8.05
N ILE A 64 -8.07 0.90 -7.29
CA ILE A 64 -7.07 -0.08 -7.65
C ILE A 64 -7.08 -1.20 -6.61
N LYS A 65 -7.22 -2.45 -7.06
CA LYS A 65 -6.98 -3.63 -6.24
C LYS A 65 -5.69 -4.29 -6.68
N LEU A 66 -4.97 -4.88 -5.73
CA LEU A 66 -3.69 -5.52 -5.96
C LEU A 66 -3.74 -7.00 -5.60
N ASN A 67 -2.92 -7.80 -6.28
CA ASN A 67 -2.74 -9.20 -5.95
C ASN A 67 -1.93 -9.35 -4.65
N PRO A 68 -2.17 -10.38 -3.87
CA PRO A 68 -1.32 -10.72 -2.74
C PRO A 68 0.14 -10.91 -3.15
N GLY A 69 1.07 -10.47 -2.29
CA GLY A 69 2.51 -10.59 -2.55
C GLY A 69 3.06 -9.57 -3.55
N ASN A 70 2.32 -8.48 -3.79
CA ASN A 70 2.82 -7.41 -4.65
C ASN A 70 3.92 -6.58 -3.97
N SER A 71 4.71 -5.89 -4.78
CA SER A 71 5.74 -4.94 -4.35
C SER A 71 5.48 -3.53 -4.88
N ALA A 72 4.22 -3.22 -5.21
CA ALA A 72 3.84 -1.90 -5.70
C ALA A 72 4.06 -0.84 -4.63
N THR A 73 4.45 0.36 -5.05
CA THR A 73 4.74 1.49 -4.17
C THR A 73 3.83 2.67 -4.47
N MET A 74 3.55 3.51 -3.48
CA MET A 74 2.78 4.74 -3.67
C MET A 74 3.42 5.65 -4.72
N ARG A 75 4.75 5.66 -4.81
CA ARG A 75 5.49 6.40 -5.85
C ARG A 75 5.08 5.98 -7.25
N GLN A 76 4.90 4.69 -7.52
CA GLN A 76 4.51 4.20 -8.85
C GLN A 76 3.10 4.68 -9.22
N PHE A 77 2.16 4.67 -8.26
CA PHE A 77 0.79 5.18 -8.49
C PHE A 77 0.80 6.69 -8.77
N ASN A 78 1.51 7.48 -7.95
CA ASN A 78 1.63 8.92 -8.16
C ASN A 78 2.25 9.23 -9.54
N GLN A 79 3.34 8.56 -9.89
CA GLN A 79 4.00 8.71 -11.19
C GLN A 79 3.11 8.33 -12.37
N ALA A 80 2.26 7.30 -12.23
CA ALA A 80 1.32 6.91 -13.28
C ALA A 80 0.30 8.03 -13.57
N VAL A 81 -0.12 8.77 -12.55
CA VAL A 81 -0.96 9.97 -12.72
C VAL A 81 -0.18 11.11 -13.35
N GLU A 82 0.99 11.44 -12.81
CA GLU A 82 1.81 12.58 -13.20
C GLU A 82 2.34 12.47 -14.64
N LYS A 83 2.68 11.25 -15.10
CA LYS A 83 3.12 11.00 -16.50
C LYS A 83 2.03 11.29 -17.52
N ASN A 84 0.78 11.22 -17.13
CA ASN A 84 -0.37 11.58 -17.95
C ASN A 84 -0.76 13.07 -17.81
N ALA A 85 0.09 13.88 -17.18
CA ALA A 85 -0.10 15.30 -16.94
C ALA A 85 -1.29 15.65 -16.01
N PHE A 86 -1.73 14.70 -15.18
CA PHE A 86 -2.76 14.93 -14.17
C PHE A 86 -2.14 15.14 -12.78
N THR A 87 -2.99 15.54 -11.84
CA THR A 87 -2.61 15.75 -10.45
C THR A 87 -3.30 14.71 -9.57
N HIS A 88 -2.51 13.94 -8.79
CA HIS A 88 -3.06 13.09 -7.75
C HIS A 88 -3.42 13.91 -6.51
N LYS A 89 -4.44 13.48 -5.79
CA LYS A 89 -4.85 13.99 -4.48
C LYS A 89 -4.52 12.98 -3.40
N ASP A 90 -5.15 13.12 -2.22
CA ASP A 90 -5.04 12.13 -1.15
C ASP A 90 -5.41 10.73 -1.64
N ALA A 91 -4.71 9.71 -1.15
CA ALA A 91 -5.00 8.31 -1.45
C ALA A 91 -5.58 7.62 -0.21
N ASN A 92 -6.78 7.03 -0.34
CA ASN A 92 -7.28 6.08 0.65
C ASN A 92 -6.66 4.72 0.36
N VAL A 93 -6.05 4.11 1.37
CA VAL A 93 -5.31 2.86 1.20
C VAL A 93 -5.75 1.82 2.24
N ILE A 94 -5.76 0.56 1.81
CA ILE A 94 -5.70 -0.59 2.69
C ILE A 94 -4.32 -1.20 2.48
N VAL A 95 -3.49 -1.16 3.51
CA VAL A 95 -2.08 -1.54 3.43
C VAL A 95 -1.68 -2.41 4.61
N ARG A 96 -0.93 -3.45 4.35
CA ARG A 96 -0.34 -4.35 5.35
C ARG A 96 1.13 -4.03 5.52
N GLY A 97 1.59 -4.02 6.76
CA GLY A 97 3.00 -3.78 7.07
C GLY A 97 3.36 -4.14 8.50
N GLN A 98 4.62 -3.99 8.83
CA GLN A 98 5.11 -4.16 10.19
C GLN A 98 5.04 -2.83 10.93
N LEU A 99 4.45 -2.86 12.12
CA LEU A 99 4.39 -1.69 12.99
C LEU A 99 5.68 -1.60 13.82
N SER A 100 6.42 -0.53 13.65
CA SER A 100 7.69 -0.25 14.30
C SER A 100 7.65 1.09 15.06
N GLY A 101 8.80 1.52 15.60
CA GLY A 101 8.91 2.78 16.34
C GLY A 101 8.47 2.65 17.80
N SER A 102 7.78 3.69 18.31
CA SER A 102 7.26 3.75 19.67
C SER A 102 5.77 4.11 19.68
N ALA A 103 5.09 3.92 20.81
CA ALA A 103 3.67 4.27 20.94
C ALA A 103 3.39 5.76 20.66
N SER A 104 4.36 6.64 20.93
CA SER A 104 4.27 8.08 20.66
C SER A 104 4.72 8.49 19.26
N ALA A 105 5.48 7.64 18.57
CA ALA A 105 5.97 7.86 17.22
C ALA A 105 5.96 6.52 16.42
N PRO A 106 4.77 5.98 16.14
CA PRO A 106 4.64 4.72 15.43
C PRO A 106 4.93 4.89 13.93
N VAL A 107 5.57 3.88 13.36
CA VAL A 107 5.91 3.83 11.93
C VAL A 107 5.38 2.53 11.33
N LEU A 108 4.76 2.61 10.17
CA LEU A 108 4.41 1.45 9.35
C LEU A 108 5.50 1.24 8.30
N ASP A 109 6.14 0.10 8.33
CA ASP A 109 7.04 -0.36 7.28
C ASP A 109 6.30 -1.31 6.35
N VAL A 110 6.10 -0.89 5.10
CA VAL A 110 5.47 -1.73 4.07
C VAL A 110 6.55 -2.64 3.51
N THR A 111 6.72 -3.81 4.12
CA THR A 111 7.81 -4.76 3.83
C THR A 111 7.78 -5.19 2.35
N GLY A 112 8.96 -5.32 1.74
CA GLY A 112 9.07 -5.63 0.31
C GLY A 112 8.91 -4.42 -0.61
N THR A 113 8.68 -3.25 -0.03
CA THR A 113 8.65 -1.96 -0.74
C THR A 113 9.61 -0.97 -0.08
N THR A 114 9.72 0.23 -0.66
CA THR A 114 10.45 1.35 -0.05
C THR A 114 9.54 2.29 0.75
N ASP A 115 8.26 1.94 0.87
CA ASP A 115 7.28 2.79 1.52
C ASP A 115 7.30 2.59 3.03
N HIS A 116 7.44 3.68 3.76
CA HIS A 116 7.35 3.74 5.22
C HIS A 116 6.62 5.03 5.61
N TYR A 117 5.77 4.92 6.63
CA TYR A 117 4.89 6.01 7.02
C TYR A 117 4.91 6.23 8.53
N ALA A 118 5.14 7.49 8.95
CA ALA A 118 4.78 7.91 10.29
C ALA A 118 3.26 7.85 10.43
N LEU A 119 2.76 7.11 11.42
CA LEU A 119 1.33 6.96 11.64
C LEU A 119 0.78 8.10 12.47
N VAL A 120 -0.30 8.70 11.98
CA VAL A 120 -1.05 9.76 12.67
C VAL A 120 -2.50 9.33 12.76
N PRO A 121 -3.17 9.45 13.93
CA PRO A 121 -4.59 9.13 14.02
C PRO A 121 -5.42 10.08 13.15
N PHE A 122 -6.43 9.55 12.44
CA PHE A 122 -7.33 10.36 11.63
C PHE A 122 -8.26 11.22 12.49
N ALA A 123 -8.73 10.66 13.60
CA ALA A 123 -9.59 11.33 14.56
C ALA A 123 -9.06 11.14 15.99
N THR A 124 -9.53 10.12 16.70
CA THR A 124 -9.10 9.80 18.06
C THR A 124 -7.94 8.81 18.05
N ALA A 125 -6.90 9.07 18.83
CA ALA A 125 -5.80 8.14 18.98
C ALA A 125 -6.29 6.86 19.67
N THR A 126 -5.98 5.71 19.06
CA THR A 126 -6.19 4.40 19.67
C THR A 126 -4.88 3.95 20.30
N ASP A 127 -4.95 3.27 21.44
CA ASP A 127 -3.75 2.65 22.02
C ASP A 127 -3.28 1.51 21.13
N ILE A 128 -2.12 1.71 20.51
CA ILE A 128 -1.50 0.76 19.59
C ILE A 128 -0.25 0.10 20.20
N SER A 129 0.02 0.33 21.48
CA SER A 129 1.22 -0.18 22.17
C SER A 129 1.35 -1.69 22.06
N SER A 130 0.23 -2.41 22.14
CA SER A 130 0.18 -3.87 22.03
C SER A 130 0.43 -4.41 20.62
N LEU A 131 0.41 -3.54 19.61
CA LEU A 131 0.59 -3.88 18.19
C LEU A 131 2.04 -3.62 17.72
N LEU A 132 2.86 -2.95 18.53
CA LEU A 132 4.26 -2.69 18.18
C LEU A 132 5.02 -4.00 17.94
N GLY A 133 5.80 -4.04 16.87
CA GLY A 133 6.53 -5.23 16.43
C GLY A 133 5.70 -6.28 15.69
N LYS A 134 4.39 -6.05 15.53
CA LYS A 134 3.48 -6.97 14.85
C LYS A 134 3.18 -6.53 13.42
N THR A 135 2.72 -7.50 12.62
CA THR A 135 2.14 -7.21 11.29
C THR A 135 0.72 -6.74 11.47
N VAL A 136 0.38 -5.62 10.85
CA VAL A 136 -0.93 -4.98 10.92
C VAL A 136 -1.47 -4.66 9.54
N THR A 137 -2.79 -4.65 9.41
CA THR A 137 -3.49 -4.04 8.26
C THR A 137 -4.05 -2.69 8.70
N ILE A 138 -3.82 -1.67 7.91
CA ILE A 138 -4.26 -0.30 8.15
C ILE A 138 -5.19 0.15 7.03
N ASP A 139 -6.38 0.64 7.39
CA ASP A 139 -7.18 1.52 6.54
C ASP A 139 -6.86 2.96 6.92
N GLY A 140 -6.45 3.74 5.94
CA GLY A 140 -6.04 5.12 6.19
C GLY A 140 -5.92 5.95 4.93
N VAL A 141 -5.39 7.15 5.13
CA VAL A 141 -5.20 8.15 4.08
C VAL A 141 -3.73 8.55 4.02
N VAL A 142 -3.12 8.35 2.86
CA VAL A 142 -1.82 8.94 2.52
C VAL A 142 -2.09 10.33 1.93
N PRO A 143 -1.68 11.42 2.60
CA PRO A 143 -1.93 12.76 2.11
C PRO A 143 -1.23 13.05 0.79
N GLN A 144 -1.81 13.96 0.02
CA GLN A 144 -1.18 14.48 -1.19
C GLN A 144 0.21 15.03 -0.87
N ALA A 145 1.16 14.77 -1.75
CA ALA A 145 2.49 15.37 -1.72
C ALA A 145 2.75 16.20 -2.98
N ALA A 146 3.82 16.98 -2.98
CA ALA A 146 4.26 17.70 -4.17
C ALA A 146 4.61 16.72 -5.30
N LYS A 147 4.54 17.19 -6.54
CA LYS A 147 4.87 16.41 -7.73
C LYS A 147 6.24 15.73 -7.58
N GLY A 148 6.29 14.45 -7.91
CA GLY A 148 7.49 13.61 -7.79
C GLY A 148 7.81 13.17 -6.36
N LYS A 149 6.99 13.52 -5.37
CA LYS A 149 7.14 13.14 -3.97
C LYS A 149 6.05 12.18 -3.52
N VAL A 150 6.30 11.51 -2.40
CA VAL A 150 5.33 10.71 -1.66
C VAL A 150 5.28 11.26 -0.25
N SER A 151 4.09 11.31 0.35
CA SER A 151 3.96 11.67 1.76
C SER A 151 4.68 10.63 2.63
N ASN A 152 5.35 11.08 3.67
CA ASN A 152 5.97 10.21 4.68
C ASN A 152 5.02 9.93 5.87
N SER A 153 3.77 10.36 5.78
CA SER A 153 2.76 10.13 6.82
C SER A 153 1.54 9.40 6.27
N LEU A 154 0.90 8.60 7.12
CA LEU A 154 -0.37 7.94 6.88
C LEU A 154 -1.30 8.23 8.05
N ARG A 155 -2.45 8.83 7.75
CA ARG A 155 -3.51 9.07 8.73
C ARG A 155 -4.39 7.84 8.82
N TYR A 156 -4.19 7.03 9.86
CA TYR A 156 -4.95 5.79 10.03
C TYR A 156 -6.35 6.02 10.61
N LYS A 157 -7.34 5.35 10.04
CA LYS A 157 -8.72 5.27 10.52
C LYS A 157 -8.90 4.03 11.39
N THR A 158 -8.39 2.90 10.90
CA THR A 158 -8.38 1.63 11.62
C THR A 158 -7.02 0.96 11.51
N ILE A 159 -6.65 0.21 12.54
CA ILE A 159 -5.46 -0.62 12.59
C ILE A 159 -5.80 -1.96 13.25
N VAL A 160 -5.49 -3.06 12.59
CA VAL A 160 -5.84 -4.42 13.02
C VAL A 160 -4.64 -5.34 12.87
N GLU A 161 -4.38 -6.15 13.91
CA GLU A 161 -3.35 -7.18 13.86
C GLU A 161 -3.71 -8.27 12.84
N VAL A 162 -2.75 -8.65 12.01
CA VAL A 162 -2.86 -9.81 11.11
C VAL A 162 -2.45 -11.05 11.89
N LYS A 163 -3.38 -11.99 12.03
CA LYS A 163 -3.16 -13.29 12.69
C LYS A 163 -2.68 -14.35 11.71
#